data_0aafbfb75ad48331227f2861ee40031a
#
_entry.id   0aafbfb75ad48331227f2861ee40031a
#
_cell.length_a   1.000
_cell.length_b   1.000
_cell.length_c   1.000
_cell.angle_alpha   90.00
_cell.angle_beta   90.00
_cell.angle_gamma   90.00
#
_symmetry.space_group_name_H-M   'P 1'
#
loop_
_entity.id
_entity.type
_entity.pdbx_description
1 polymer ?
#
loop_
_entity_poly.entity_id
_entity_poly.type
_entity_poly.pdbx_seq_one_letter_code
_entity_poly.pdbx_strand_id
1 'polypeptide(L)'
;FGLWKIPKDICSNSVYKAINAGYRHLDSASDYGNEGEVGKGIKMALEDGLCKREDLWITSKLWNTYHHPDHVSQALEKTLQDLQLDYLDLYMIHFPISLKFVPFEERYPPEWFNDPNSPDPKMIPSKIPLSDTWRAMELLKESGLVKHIGVCNYSSGLLHDLMNYCKIKPEVLQIESHPYLTQEKLIKLAQNYDLEVTAFSPLGSISYEELGGAKEEESLIRNETIVSIAKELDITPAQLILSWALNRGTSLVVKSIDESRMKENLDVMNIKLEKATLDEISQLNINKRYNDPGVFCEDAFNTFFPIYD
;
A
#
# COMPACT_ATOMS: atom_id res chain seq x y z
N PHE A 1 1.85 6.88 6.70
CA PHE A 1 1.61 7.91 5.68
C PHE A 1 1.83 7.33 4.29
N GLY A 2 0.79 7.35 3.43
CA GLY A 2 0.83 6.85 2.07
C GLY A 2 1.43 7.86 1.10
N LEU A 3 2.23 7.38 0.14
CA LEU A 3 2.96 8.22 -0.82
C LEU A 3 2.46 8.11 -2.26
N TRP A 4 1.49 7.22 -2.49
CA TRP A 4 0.88 7.06 -3.81
C TRP A 4 0.21 8.35 -4.29
N LYS A 5 0.46 8.75 -5.54
CA LYS A 5 -0.09 9.95 -6.18
C LYS A 5 0.29 11.28 -5.49
N ILE A 6 1.41 11.33 -4.77
CA ILE A 6 1.97 12.63 -4.38
C ILE A 6 2.85 13.12 -5.55
N PRO A 7 2.54 14.29 -6.15
CA PRO A 7 3.32 14.85 -7.25
C PRO A 7 4.78 15.07 -6.85
N LYS A 8 5.72 14.82 -7.77
CA LYS A 8 7.17 14.89 -7.49
C LYS A 8 7.62 16.24 -6.96
N ASP A 9 7.09 17.32 -7.52
CA ASP A 9 7.45 18.70 -7.17
C ASP A 9 7.15 19.08 -5.72
N ILE A 10 6.14 18.43 -5.09
CA ILE A 10 5.77 18.66 -3.69
C ILE A 10 6.12 17.49 -2.76
N CYS A 11 6.57 16.34 -3.30
CA CYS A 11 6.69 15.11 -2.54
C CYS A 11 7.70 15.23 -1.39
N SER A 12 8.90 15.75 -1.62
CA SER A 12 9.93 15.92 -0.58
C SER A 12 9.41 16.76 0.60
N ASN A 13 8.74 17.87 0.28
CA ASN A 13 8.15 18.74 1.30
C ASN A 13 6.98 18.07 2.04
N SER A 14 6.16 17.28 1.32
CA SER A 14 5.05 16.54 1.93
C SER A 14 5.55 15.48 2.91
N VAL A 15 6.62 14.77 2.57
CA VAL A 15 7.28 13.80 3.47
C VAL A 15 7.84 14.49 4.70
N TYR A 16 8.57 15.58 4.52
CA TYR A 16 9.11 16.38 5.62
C TYR A 16 7.99 16.82 6.59
N LYS A 17 6.89 17.39 6.04
CA LYS A 17 5.74 17.83 6.83
C LYS A 17 5.04 16.68 7.56
N ALA A 18 4.91 15.50 6.93
CA ALA A 18 4.34 14.33 7.57
C ALA A 18 5.20 13.88 8.76
N ILE A 19 6.53 13.82 8.61
CA ILE A 19 7.44 13.47 9.71
C ILE A 19 7.37 14.52 10.82
N ASN A 20 7.35 15.80 10.47
CA ASN A 20 7.22 16.90 11.42
C ASN A 20 5.86 16.88 12.18
N ALA A 21 4.79 16.44 11.52
CA ALA A 21 3.48 16.24 12.14
C ALA A 21 3.43 15.04 13.11
N GLY A 22 4.45 14.15 13.07
CA GLY A 22 4.53 13.00 13.96
C GLY A 22 4.41 11.64 13.28
N TYR A 23 4.21 11.58 11.96
CA TYR A 23 4.24 10.29 11.25
C TYR A 23 5.61 9.63 11.37
N ARG A 24 5.60 8.32 11.59
CA ARG A 24 6.81 7.49 11.70
C ARG A 24 6.77 6.28 10.75
N HIS A 25 5.64 5.99 10.13
CA HIS A 25 5.49 4.98 9.10
C HIS A 25 5.23 5.64 7.75
N LEU A 26 6.14 5.45 6.80
CA LEU A 26 6.03 5.92 5.42
C LEU A 26 5.87 4.71 4.49
N ASP A 27 4.83 4.75 3.64
CA ASP A 27 4.51 3.67 2.71
C ASP A 27 4.74 4.12 1.27
N SER A 28 5.82 3.66 0.68
CA SER A 28 6.25 3.91 -0.69
C SER A 28 6.08 2.67 -1.59
N ALA A 29 6.38 2.82 -2.85
CA ALA A 29 6.58 1.77 -3.83
C ALA A 29 7.37 2.32 -5.03
N SER A 30 8.17 1.47 -5.66
CA SER A 30 8.93 1.84 -6.87
C SER A 30 8.03 2.34 -8.00
N ASP A 31 6.84 1.74 -8.14
CA ASP A 31 5.85 2.12 -9.16
C ASP A 31 5.25 3.53 -8.97
N TYR A 32 5.32 4.09 -7.76
CA TYR A 32 4.82 5.46 -7.53
C TYR A 32 5.68 6.53 -8.21
N GLY A 33 6.90 6.18 -8.63
CA GLY A 33 7.80 7.02 -9.40
C GLY A 33 8.36 8.24 -8.64
N ASN A 34 8.16 8.30 -7.33
CA ASN A 34 8.55 9.45 -6.49
C ASN A 34 9.53 9.07 -5.35
N GLU A 35 10.12 7.86 -5.35
CA GLU A 35 11.02 7.41 -4.28
C GLU A 35 12.22 8.33 -4.10
N GLY A 36 12.75 8.91 -5.17
CA GLY A 36 13.87 9.87 -5.08
C GLY A 36 13.49 11.14 -4.28
N GLU A 37 12.28 11.62 -4.45
CA GLU A 37 11.76 12.77 -3.71
C GLU A 37 11.41 12.38 -2.27
N VAL A 38 10.92 11.16 -2.05
CA VAL A 38 10.68 10.62 -0.70
C VAL A 38 12.00 10.58 0.08
N GLY A 39 13.07 10.04 -0.52
CA GLY A 39 14.40 10.00 0.07
C GLY A 39 14.92 11.39 0.46
N LYS A 40 14.75 12.39 -0.41
CA LYS A 40 15.10 13.80 -0.10
C LYS A 40 14.33 14.32 1.12
N GLY A 41 13.01 14.05 1.19
CA GLY A 41 12.18 14.48 2.32
C GLY A 41 12.55 13.82 3.64
N ILE A 42 12.88 12.52 3.61
CA ILE A 42 13.41 11.79 4.77
C ILE A 42 14.73 12.41 5.21
N LYS A 43 15.67 12.60 4.29
CA LYS A 43 16.99 13.19 4.56
C LYS A 43 16.84 14.56 5.23
N MET A 44 16.02 15.45 4.69
CA MET A 44 15.75 16.76 5.28
C MET A 44 15.27 16.65 6.73
N ALA A 45 14.32 15.75 7.01
CA ALA A 45 13.79 15.54 8.35
C ALA A 45 14.83 15.01 9.35
N LEU A 46 15.73 14.12 8.89
CA LEU A 46 16.83 13.60 9.70
C LEU A 46 17.90 14.65 9.97
N GLU A 47 18.28 15.45 8.97
CA GLU A 47 19.25 16.55 9.09
C GLU A 47 18.75 17.65 10.04
N ASP A 48 17.45 17.96 10.03
CA ASP A 48 16.83 18.91 10.95
C ASP A 48 16.56 18.32 12.37
N GLY A 49 16.89 17.04 12.58
CA GLY A 49 16.77 16.39 13.89
C GLY A 49 15.33 16.13 14.32
N LEU A 50 14.35 16.07 13.40
CA LEU A 50 12.95 15.76 13.70
C LEU A 50 12.77 14.34 14.24
N CYS A 51 13.63 13.42 13.83
CA CYS A 51 13.69 12.04 14.30
C CYS A 51 15.03 11.42 13.87
N LYS A 52 15.31 10.19 14.32
CA LYS A 52 16.41 9.37 13.81
C LYS A 52 15.89 8.37 12.80
N ARG A 53 16.80 7.76 12.01
CA ARG A 53 16.43 6.71 11.03
C ARG A 53 15.74 5.51 11.71
N GLU A 54 16.20 5.14 12.88
CA GLU A 54 15.63 4.03 13.67
C GLU A 54 14.21 4.30 14.20
N ASP A 55 13.79 5.55 14.27
CA ASP A 55 12.43 5.94 14.66
C ASP A 55 11.42 5.78 13.50
N LEU A 56 11.93 5.65 12.26
CA LEU A 56 11.11 5.55 11.07
C LEU A 56 10.94 4.10 10.63
N TRP A 57 9.69 3.76 10.31
CA TRP A 57 9.34 2.55 9.57
C TRP A 57 9.13 2.92 8.11
N ILE A 58 10.04 2.48 7.25
CA ILE A 58 9.99 2.76 5.81
C ILE A 58 9.64 1.49 5.06
N THR A 59 8.53 1.55 4.32
CA THR A 59 8.03 0.47 3.47
C THR A 59 8.23 0.82 2.01
N SER A 60 8.68 -0.14 1.20
CA SER A 60 8.56 -0.10 -0.25
C SER A 60 8.16 -1.46 -0.82
N LYS A 61 7.98 -1.54 -2.15
CA LYS A 61 7.36 -2.69 -2.78
C LYS A 61 8.06 -3.08 -4.08
N LEU A 62 8.27 -4.40 -4.25
CA LEU A 62 8.77 -5.01 -5.47
C LEU A 62 7.71 -4.92 -6.57
N TRP A 63 8.07 -4.28 -7.68
CA TRP A 63 7.15 -4.14 -8.81
C TRP A 63 7.04 -5.42 -9.65
N ASN A 64 5.95 -5.53 -10.36
CA ASN A 64 5.53 -6.71 -11.13
C ASN A 64 6.53 -7.17 -12.19
N THR A 65 7.30 -6.26 -12.78
CA THR A 65 8.31 -6.57 -13.81
C THR A 65 9.61 -7.14 -13.23
N TYR A 66 9.78 -7.15 -11.91
CA TYR A 66 11.00 -7.57 -11.22
C TYR A 66 10.82 -8.86 -10.41
N HIS A 67 9.77 -9.65 -10.67
CA HIS A 67 9.50 -10.88 -9.94
C HIS A 67 10.50 -12.02 -10.19
N HIS A 68 11.25 -11.99 -11.32
CA HIS A 68 12.29 -12.99 -11.53
C HIS A 68 13.37 -12.90 -10.45
N PRO A 69 13.83 -14.01 -9.85
CA PRO A 69 14.80 -14.00 -8.75
C PRO A 69 16.04 -13.15 -9.02
N ASP A 70 16.56 -13.16 -10.27
CA ASP A 70 17.75 -12.38 -10.64
C ASP A 70 17.52 -10.85 -10.61
N HIS A 71 16.27 -10.40 -10.60
CA HIS A 71 15.93 -8.98 -10.61
C HIS A 71 15.51 -8.42 -9.25
N VAL A 72 15.12 -9.30 -8.31
CA VAL A 72 14.59 -8.89 -7.00
C VAL A 72 15.61 -8.06 -6.21
N SER A 73 16.88 -8.51 -6.15
CA SER A 73 17.94 -7.75 -5.46
C SER A 73 18.22 -6.42 -6.14
N GLN A 74 18.32 -6.41 -7.47
CA GLN A 74 18.56 -5.20 -8.24
C GLN A 74 17.45 -4.16 -8.04
N ALA A 75 16.19 -4.61 -7.98
CA ALA A 75 15.05 -3.73 -7.71
C ALA A 75 15.11 -3.12 -6.31
N LEU A 76 15.49 -3.90 -5.28
CA LEU A 76 15.70 -3.38 -3.94
C LEU A 76 16.86 -2.38 -3.88
N GLU A 77 18.00 -2.70 -4.51
CA GLU A 77 19.16 -1.79 -4.57
C GLU A 77 18.79 -0.45 -5.19
N LYS A 78 18.01 -0.48 -6.28
CA LYS A 78 17.50 0.75 -6.92
C LYS A 78 16.58 1.54 -5.98
N THR A 79 15.65 0.87 -5.30
CA THR A 79 14.77 1.49 -4.28
C THR A 79 15.59 2.12 -3.15
N LEU A 80 16.59 1.41 -2.60
CA LEU A 80 17.47 1.93 -1.55
C LEU A 80 18.26 3.14 -2.01
N GLN A 81 18.78 3.10 -3.24
CA GLN A 81 19.47 4.22 -3.85
C GLN A 81 18.57 5.46 -3.99
N ASP A 82 17.35 5.29 -4.49
CA ASP A 82 16.39 6.38 -4.68
C ASP A 82 15.94 6.96 -3.34
N LEU A 83 15.67 6.13 -2.36
CA LEU A 83 15.30 6.55 -1.01
C LEU A 83 16.49 7.09 -0.19
N GLN A 84 17.74 6.93 -0.67
CA GLN A 84 18.98 7.30 0.03
C GLN A 84 19.10 6.61 1.41
N LEU A 85 18.79 5.31 1.46
CA LEU A 85 18.77 4.49 2.67
C LEU A 85 19.67 3.26 2.53
N ASP A 86 20.20 2.79 3.67
CA ASP A 86 21.00 1.56 3.74
C ASP A 86 20.15 0.31 3.92
N TYR A 87 18.93 0.44 4.42
CA TYR A 87 17.98 -0.65 4.63
C TYR A 87 16.53 -0.16 4.59
N LEU A 88 15.61 -1.10 4.31
CA LEU A 88 14.17 -0.91 4.54
C LEU A 88 13.71 -1.61 5.81
N ASP A 89 12.66 -1.06 6.44
CA ASP A 89 11.99 -1.75 7.54
C ASP A 89 11.06 -2.84 6.98
N LEU A 90 10.38 -2.60 5.86
CA LEU A 90 9.52 -3.58 5.20
C LEU A 90 9.66 -3.51 3.67
N TYR A 91 9.84 -4.66 3.03
CA TYR A 91 9.75 -4.79 1.58
C TYR A 91 8.70 -5.84 1.21
N MET A 92 7.81 -5.51 0.27
CA MET A 92 6.66 -6.37 -0.07
C MET A 92 6.58 -6.64 -1.55
N ILE A 93 6.07 -7.82 -1.95
CA ILE A 93 5.58 -8.05 -3.31
C ILE A 93 4.33 -7.16 -3.50
N HIS A 94 4.34 -6.27 -4.50
CA HIS A 94 3.28 -5.26 -4.68
C HIS A 94 1.95 -5.87 -5.15
N PHE A 95 2.01 -6.77 -6.14
CA PHE A 95 0.88 -7.56 -6.63
C PHE A 95 1.33 -9.00 -6.90
N PRO A 96 0.45 -10.00 -6.79
CA PRO A 96 0.76 -11.37 -7.22
C PRO A 96 0.70 -11.52 -8.75
N ILE A 97 1.31 -10.58 -9.46
CA ILE A 97 1.30 -10.46 -10.93
C ILE A 97 2.73 -10.39 -11.41
N SER A 98 3.18 -11.38 -12.17
CA SER A 98 4.50 -11.35 -12.81
C SER A 98 4.38 -10.82 -14.23
N LEU A 99 5.11 -9.74 -14.53
CA LEU A 99 5.18 -9.15 -15.86
C LEU A 99 6.57 -9.33 -16.48
N LYS A 100 6.64 -9.24 -17.81
CA LYS A 100 7.89 -9.27 -18.53
C LYS A 100 8.82 -8.16 -18.02
N PHE A 101 10.09 -8.54 -17.81
CA PHE A 101 11.13 -7.64 -17.35
C PHE A 101 11.30 -6.43 -18.28
N VAL A 102 11.42 -5.24 -17.68
CA VAL A 102 11.80 -4.01 -18.36
C VAL A 102 13.12 -3.52 -17.71
N PRO A 103 14.22 -3.41 -18.47
CA PRO A 103 15.49 -2.95 -17.94
C PRO A 103 15.38 -1.55 -17.29
N PHE A 104 16.13 -1.34 -16.21
CA PHE A 104 16.11 -0.07 -15.46
C PHE A 104 16.58 1.12 -16.33
N GLU A 105 17.52 0.86 -17.25
CA GLU A 105 18.07 1.84 -18.18
C GLU A 105 17.09 2.20 -19.30
N GLU A 106 16.16 1.30 -19.61
CA GLU A 106 15.15 1.54 -20.65
C GLU A 106 14.02 2.41 -20.11
N ARG A 107 13.48 2.05 -18.94
CA ARG A 107 12.42 2.81 -18.27
C ARG A 107 12.31 2.49 -16.79
N TYR A 108 12.25 3.54 -15.95
CA TYR A 108 12.03 3.39 -14.52
C TYR A 108 11.21 4.58 -13.95
N PRO A 109 10.10 4.34 -13.21
CA PRO A 109 9.48 3.01 -13.02
C PRO A 109 8.96 2.43 -14.34
N PRO A 110 8.89 1.11 -14.46
CA PRO A 110 8.49 0.46 -15.71
C PRO A 110 6.99 0.51 -15.99
N GLU A 111 6.17 0.87 -14.97
CA GLU A 111 4.71 0.93 -15.07
C GLU A 111 4.07 -0.41 -15.52
N TRP A 112 2.82 -0.37 -16.00
CA TRP A 112 2.08 -1.56 -16.39
C TRP A 112 2.35 -2.02 -17.83
N PHE A 113 2.50 -1.08 -18.78
CA PHE A 113 2.77 -1.42 -20.17
C PHE A 113 4.18 -1.99 -20.36
N ASN A 114 4.31 -3.06 -21.15
CA ASN A 114 5.64 -3.53 -21.55
C ASN A 114 6.35 -2.52 -22.46
N ASP A 115 5.63 -1.98 -23.45
CA ASP A 115 6.08 -0.90 -24.32
C ASP A 115 4.92 0.08 -24.56
N PRO A 116 4.92 1.27 -23.91
CA PRO A 116 3.87 2.25 -24.07
C PRO A 116 3.85 2.91 -25.46
N ASN A 117 4.94 2.81 -26.24
CA ASN A 117 5.03 3.37 -27.59
C ASN A 117 4.63 2.36 -28.68
N SER A 118 4.26 1.14 -28.31
CA SER A 118 3.76 0.13 -29.24
C SER A 118 2.47 0.61 -29.92
N PRO A 119 2.20 0.20 -31.17
CA PRO A 119 0.89 0.43 -31.81
C PRO A 119 -0.29 -0.23 -31.06
N ASP A 120 -0.02 -1.26 -30.26
CA ASP A 120 -0.98 -1.95 -29.41
C ASP A 120 -0.34 -2.15 -28.02
N PRO A 121 -0.28 -1.08 -27.19
CA PRO A 121 0.36 -1.14 -25.88
C PRO A 121 -0.46 -2.00 -24.93
N LYS A 122 0.22 -2.94 -24.24
CA LYS A 122 -0.40 -3.84 -23.27
C LYS A 122 0.58 -4.37 -22.24
N MET A 123 0.05 -4.95 -21.19
CA MET A 123 0.81 -5.75 -20.25
C MET A 123 1.26 -7.04 -20.92
N ILE A 124 2.44 -7.54 -20.57
CA ILE A 124 2.90 -8.85 -21.00
C ILE A 124 3.17 -9.70 -19.76
N PRO A 125 2.26 -10.64 -19.40
CA PRO A 125 2.47 -11.55 -18.28
C PRO A 125 3.71 -12.42 -18.47
N SER A 126 4.41 -12.71 -17.38
CA SER A 126 5.56 -13.62 -17.33
C SER A 126 5.23 -14.86 -16.49
N LYS A 127 5.79 -16.01 -16.86
CA LYS A 127 5.55 -17.28 -16.17
C LYS A 127 6.60 -17.48 -15.07
N ILE A 128 6.50 -16.68 -14.00
CA ILE A 128 7.37 -16.78 -12.84
C ILE A 128 6.53 -17.23 -11.66
N PRO A 129 6.81 -18.40 -11.06
CA PRO A 129 6.12 -18.86 -9.86
C PRO A 129 6.35 -17.86 -8.71
N LEU A 130 5.30 -17.52 -7.97
CA LEU A 130 5.42 -16.65 -6.79
C LEU A 130 6.35 -17.23 -5.71
N SER A 131 6.46 -18.56 -5.66
CA SER A 131 7.43 -19.26 -4.79
C SER A 131 8.89 -18.91 -5.10
N ASP A 132 9.24 -18.67 -6.36
CA ASP A 132 10.60 -18.31 -6.76
C ASP A 132 10.89 -16.84 -6.39
N THR A 133 9.92 -15.96 -6.63
CA THR A 133 9.99 -14.56 -6.16
C THR A 133 10.13 -14.50 -4.63
N TRP A 134 9.30 -15.29 -3.90
CA TRP A 134 9.36 -15.29 -2.44
C TRP A 134 10.70 -15.77 -1.90
N ARG A 135 11.31 -16.80 -2.48
CA ARG A 135 12.66 -17.23 -2.08
C ARG A 135 13.70 -16.12 -2.24
N ALA A 136 13.59 -15.32 -3.30
CA ALA A 136 14.47 -14.16 -3.46
C ALA A 136 14.19 -13.09 -2.40
N MET A 137 12.93 -12.86 -2.01
CA MET A 137 12.58 -11.96 -0.90
C MET A 137 13.16 -12.46 0.45
N GLU A 138 13.12 -13.76 0.71
CA GLU A 138 13.74 -14.36 1.90
C GLU A 138 15.25 -14.07 1.96
N LEU A 139 15.96 -14.18 0.83
CA LEU A 139 17.40 -13.86 0.74
C LEU A 139 17.68 -12.38 1.05
N LEU A 140 16.80 -11.46 0.66
CA LEU A 140 16.94 -10.03 1.01
C LEU A 140 16.88 -9.82 2.52
N LYS A 141 15.99 -10.53 3.21
CA LYS A 141 15.90 -10.48 4.68
C LYS A 141 17.14 -11.10 5.32
N GLU A 142 17.62 -12.24 4.82
CA GLU A 142 18.84 -12.90 5.32
C GLU A 142 20.08 -12.02 5.15
N SER A 143 20.14 -11.20 4.08
CA SER A 143 21.24 -10.26 3.84
C SER A 143 21.21 -9.02 4.75
N GLY A 144 20.12 -8.79 5.46
CA GLY A 144 19.93 -7.62 6.32
C GLY A 144 19.57 -6.31 5.60
N LEU A 145 19.39 -6.34 4.27
CA LEU A 145 18.95 -5.16 3.51
C LEU A 145 17.50 -4.77 3.79
N VAL A 146 16.70 -5.74 4.25
CA VAL A 146 15.34 -5.52 4.72
C VAL A 146 15.14 -6.20 6.08
N LYS A 147 14.45 -5.54 7.00
CA LYS A 147 14.15 -6.11 8.32
C LYS A 147 12.99 -7.09 8.28
N HIS A 148 11.96 -6.73 7.51
CA HIS A 148 10.72 -7.49 7.38
C HIS A 148 10.34 -7.65 5.91
N ILE A 149 9.68 -8.77 5.58
CA ILE A 149 9.15 -9.04 4.25
C ILE A 149 7.65 -9.33 4.31
N GLY A 150 6.94 -8.95 3.27
CA GLY A 150 5.49 -9.10 3.22
C GLY A 150 4.93 -9.18 1.81
N VAL A 151 3.62 -9.20 1.72
CA VAL A 151 2.89 -9.29 0.46
C VAL A 151 1.74 -8.29 0.42
N CYS A 152 1.42 -7.80 -0.77
CA CYS A 152 0.28 -6.95 -1.03
C CYS A 152 -0.69 -7.65 -2.00
N ASN A 153 -1.98 -7.38 -1.83
CA ASN A 153 -3.02 -7.82 -2.78
C ASN A 153 -3.16 -9.35 -2.90
N TYR A 154 -2.76 -10.11 -1.89
CA TYR A 154 -2.94 -11.55 -1.84
C TYR A 154 -4.34 -11.92 -1.37
N SER A 155 -4.98 -12.87 -2.05
CA SER A 155 -6.21 -13.51 -1.61
C SER A 155 -5.94 -14.58 -0.54
N SER A 156 -7.00 -15.11 0.09
CA SER A 156 -6.87 -16.21 1.06
C SER A 156 -6.20 -17.45 0.44
N GLY A 157 -6.54 -17.79 -0.82
CA GLY A 157 -5.94 -18.93 -1.52
C GLY A 157 -4.44 -18.76 -1.72
N LEU A 158 -4.01 -17.56 -2.17
CA LEU A 158 -2.59 -17.24 -2.34
C LEU A 158 -1.83 -17.21 -1.01
N LEU A 159 -2.48 -16.74 0.05
CA LEU A 159 -1.87 -16.73 1.38
C LEU A 159 -1.65 -18.15 1.91
N HIS A 160 -2.64 -19.06 1.74
CA HIS A 160 -2.47 -20.47 2.07
C HIS A 160 -1.34 -21.13 1.28
N ASP A 161 -1.26 -20.84 -0.03
CA ASP A 161 -0.20 -21.39 -0.90
C ASP A 161 1.19 -20.89 -0.46
N LEU A 162 1.34 -19.58 -0.20
CA LEU A 162 2.57 -18.98 0.30
C LEU A 162 3.04 -19.66 1.61
N MET A 163 2.12 -19.88 2.55
CA MET A 163 2.43 -20.52 3.84
C MET A 163 2.88 -21.99 3.68
N ASN A 164 2.55 -22.66 2.56
CA ASN A 164 3.00 -24.03 2.30
C ASN A 164 4.46 -24.11 1.86
N TYR A 165 4.99 -23.09 1.15
CA TYR A 165 6.34 -23.15 0.60
C TYR A 165 7.36 -22.20 1.24
N CYS A 166 6.92 -21.18 1.98
CA CYS A 166 7.83 -20.21 2.59
C CYS A 166 8.70 -20.87 3.69
N LYS A 167 9.98 -20.48 3.76
CA LYS A 167 10.88 -20.78 4.89
C LYS A 167 10.82 -19.69 5.91
N ILE A 168 10.79 -18.43 5.48
CA ILE A 168 10.53 -17.25 6.28
C ILE A 168 9.12 -16.80 5.92
N LYS A 169 8.20 -16.85 6.88
CA LYS A 169 6.81 -16.42 6.66
C LYS A 169 6.74 -14.91 6.37
N PRO A 170 5.76 -14.45 5.58
CA PRO A 170 5.48 -13.02 5.49
C PRO A 170 5.11 -12.49 6.89
N GLU A 171 5.45 -11.25 7.17
CA GLU A 171 5.13 -10.61 8.45
C GLU A 171 4.00 -9.60 8.30
N VAL A 172 3.80 -9.09 7.08
CA VAL A 172 2.74 -8.11 6.76
C VAL A 172 1.97 -8.54 5.53
N LEU A 173 0.64 -8.43 5.61
CA LEU A 173 -0.28 -8.47 4.48
C LEU A 173 -0.88 -7.07 4.29
N GLN A 174 -0.63 -6.41 3.16
CA GLN A 174 -1.25 -5.13 2.85
C GLN A 174 -2.38 -5.32 1.83
N ILE A 175 -3.59 -4.87 2.15
CA ILE A 175 -4.78 -5.06 1.34
C ILE A 175 -5.66 -3.81 1.30
N GLU A 176 -6.47 -3.67 0.24
CA GLU A 176 -7.56 -2.71 0.25
C GLU A 176 -8.56 -3.11 1.33
N SER A 177 -8.83 -2.20 2.27
CA SER A 177 -9.86 -2.42 3.29
C SER A 177 -10.47 -1.10 3.76
N HIS A 178 -11.80 -1.03 3.71
CA HIS A 178 -12.63 0.10 4.12
C HIS A 178 -14.06 -0.40 4.39
N PRO A 179 -14.98 0.41 4.92
CA PRO A 179 -16.33 -0.05 5.27
C PRO A 179 -17.12 -0.72 4.14
N TYR A 180 -16.89 -0.37 2.87
CA TYR A 180 -17.53 -1.07 1.73
C TYR A 180 -16.80 -2.36 1.31
N LEU A 181 -15.59 -2.62 1.85
CA LEU A 181 -14.80 -3.83 1.63
C LEU A 181 -14.11 -4.24 2.94
N THR A 182 -14.84 -4.85 3.85
CA THR A 182 -14.35 -5.14 5.22
C THR A 182 -13.30 -6.24 5.30
N GLN A 183 -13.29 -7.17 4.36
CA GLN A 183 -12.31 -8.28 4.27
C GLN A 183 -12.14 -9.11 5.56
N GLU A 184 -13.19 -9.29 6.35
CA GLU A 184 -13.13 -9.91 7.68
C GLU A 184 -12.49 -11.30 7.69
N LYS A 185 -12.83 -12.14 6.68
CA LYS A 185 -12.30 -13.50 6.61
C LYS A 185 -10.80 -13.50 6.31
N LEU A 186 -10.34 -12.62 5.41
CA LEU A 186 -8.94 -12.52 5.03
C LEU A 186 -8.11 -11.92 6.17
N ILE A 187 -8.60 -10.89 6.84
CA ILE A 187 -7.95 -10.29 8.02
C ILE A 187 -7.81 -11.32 9.13
N LYS A 188 -8.88 -12.05 9.46
CA LYS A 188 -8.84 -13.13 10.46
C LYS A 188 -7.87 -14.24 10.07
N LEU A 189 -7.79 -14.62 8.79
CA LEU A 189 -6.84 -15.62 8.31
C LEU A 189 -5.41 -15.12 8.48
N ALA A 190 -5.10 -13.89 8.10
CA ALA A 190 -3.79 -13.29 8.27
C ALA A 190 -3.38 -13.29 9.76
N GLN A 191 -4.27 -12.86 10.65
CA GLN A 191 -4.05 -12.89 12.10
C GLN A 191 -3.82 -14.30 12.63
N ASN A 192 -4.52 -15.31 12.12
CA ASN A 192 -4.28 -16.73 12.50
C ASN A 192 -2.90 -17.24 12.06
N TYR A 193 -2.29 -16.62 11.07
CA TYR A 193 -0.91 -16.87 10.65
C TYR A 193 0.10 -15.93 11.33
N ASP A 194 -0.31 -15.14 12.32
CA ASP A 194 0.47 -14.09 12.99
C ASP A 194 1.06 -13.07 11.99
N LEU A 195 0.28 -12.66 11.00
CA LEU A 195 0.62 -11.57 10.10
C LEU A 195 -0.07 -10.29 10.57
N GLU A 196 0.68 -9.20 10.57
CA GLU A 196 0.10 -7.87 10.68
C GLU A 196 -0.62 -7.48 9.38
N VAL A 197 -1.76 -6.81 9.51
CA VAL A 197 -2.53 -6.36 8.34
C VAL A 197 -2.47 -4.85 8.22
N THR A 198 -2.10 -4.36 7.04
CA THR A 198 -2.14 -2.94 6.70
C THR A 198 -3.26 -2.66 5.70
N ALA A 199 -4.19 -1.79 6.06
CA ALA A 199 -5.26 -1.34 5.17
C ALA A 199 -4.77 -0.19 4.28
N PHE A 200 -4.83 -0.36 2.96
CA PHE A 200 -4.67 0.75 2.03
C PHE A 200 -6.04 1.23 1.53
N SER A 201 -6.10 2.45 0.99
CA SER A 201 -7.33 3.14 0.59
C SER A 201 -8.44 3.09 1.66
N PRO A 202 -8.13 3.36 2.94
CA PRO A 202 -9.11 3.21 4.02
C PRO A 202 -10.32 4.13 3.88
N LEU A 203 -10.23 5.22 3.12
CA LEU A 203 -11.33 6.14 2.80
C LEU A 203 -12.13 5.73 1.55
N GLY A 204 -11.84 4.58 0.95
CA GLY A 204 -12.58 4.03 -0.19
C GLY A 204 -12.38 4.80 -1.49
N SER A 205 -13.48 5.22 -2.13
CA SER A 205 -13.54 5.77 -3.49
C SER A 205 -12.63 6.96 -3.77
N ILE A 206 -12.37 7.81 -2.80
CA ILE A 206 -11.72 9.13 -2.98
C ILE A 206 -10.42 9.05 -3.79
N SER A 207 -9.63 7.99 -3.59
CA SER A 207 -8.37 7.82 -4.31
C SER A 207 -8.55 7.42 -5.77
N TYR A 208 -9.74 6.98 -6.16
CA TYR A 208 -10.06 6.42 -7.48
C TYR A 208 -10.98 7.30 -8.32
N GLU A 209 -11.62 8.32 -7.74
CA GLU A 209 -12.49 9.27 -8.44
C GLU A 209 -11.73 9.98 -9.59
N GLU A 210 -10.53 10.48 -9.32
CA GLU A 210 -9.67 11.14 -10.33
C GLU A 210 -9.20 10.20 -11.44
N LEU A 211 -9.21 8.89 -11.19
CA LEU A 211 -8.82 7.86 -12.16
C LEU A 211 -10.01 7.31 -12.95
N GLY A 212 -11.23 7.80 -12.67
CA GLY A 212 -12.46 7.27 -13.27
C GLY A 212 -12.90 5.91 -12.75
N GLY A 213 -12.21 5.37 -11.74
CA GLY A 213 -12.50 4.06 -11.12
C GLY A 213 -13.59 4.10 -10.05
N ALA A 214 -14.08 5.29 -9.69
CA ALA A 214 -15.15 5.47 -8.72
C ALA A 214 -15.97 6.71 -9.04
N LYS A 215 -17.22 6.74 -8.55
CA LYS A 215 -18.11 7.89 -8.66
C LYS A 215 -18.20 8.64 -7.35
N GLU A 216 -18.52 9.93 -7.40
CA GLU A 216 -18.67 10.80 -6.23
C GLU A 216 -19.74 10.29 -5.25
N GLU A 217 -20.82 9.68 -5.77
CA GLU A 217 -21.89 9.10 -4.97
C GLU A 217 -21.45 7.88 -4.16
N GLU A 218 -20.34 7.25 -4.52
CA GLU A 218 -19.76 6.11 -3.79
C GLU A 218 -18.89 6.54 -2.60
N SER A 219 -18.81 7.84 -2.32
CA SER A 219 -17.92 8.39 -1.30
C SER A 219 -18.34 8.00 0.12
N LEU A 220 -17.49 7.22 0.81
CA LEU A 220 -17.68 6.82 2.20
C LEU A 220 -17.83 8.00 3.16
N ILE A 221 -17.07 9.07 2.95
CA ILE A 221 -17.12 10.26 3.83
C ILE A 221 -18.44 11.03 3.70
N ARG A 222 -19.27 10.73 2.70
CA ARG A 222 -20.61 11.31 2.49
C ARG A 222 -21.72 10.31 2.81
N ASN A 223 -21.39 9.08 3.17
CA ASN A 223 -22.38 8.08 3.55
C ASN A 223 -23.17 8.53 4.78
N GLU A 224 -24.50 8.49 4.72
CA GLU A 224 -25.37 9.02 5.77
C GLU A 224 -25.11 8.40 7.15
N THR A 225 -24.90 7.08 7.21
CA THR A 225 -24.57 6.37 8.46
C THR A 225 -23.25 6.87 9.02
N ILE A 226 -22.20 6.99 8.17
CA ILE A 226 -20.88 7.49 8.59
C ILE A 226 -20.99 8.94 9.10
N VAL A 227 -21.71 9.80 8.38
CA VAL A 227 -21.90 11.20 8.78
C VAL A 227 -22.67 11.32 10.09
N SER A 228 -23.72 10.51 10.29
CA SER A 228 -24.50 10.51 11.52
C SER A 228 -23.66 10.10 12.74
N ILE A 229 -22.97 8.97 12.66
CA ILE A 229 -22.11 8.46 13.73
C ILE A 229 -20.96 9.46 14.04
N ALA A 230 -20.31 9.99 13.01
CA ALA A 230 -19.23 10.94 13.19
C ALA A 230 -19.70 12.20 13.93
N LYS A 231 -20.91 12.70 13.61
CA LYS A 231 -21.53 13.83 14.29
C LYS A 231 -21.86 13.53 15.76
N GLU A 232 -22.35 12.34 16.06
CA GLU A 232 -22.65 11.92 17.43
C GLU A 232 -21.39 11.83 18.30
N LEU A 233 -20.27 11.44 17.69
CA LEU A 233 -18.97 11.30 18.37
C LEU A 233 -18.14 12.58 18.34
N ASP A 234 -18.62 13.68 17.72
CA ASP A 234 -17.92 14.95 17.56
C ASP A 234 -16.54 14.81 16.86
N ILE A 235 -16.49 13.96 15.81
CA ILE A 235 -15.32 13.74 14.98
C ILE A 235 -15.68 13.86 13.50
N THR A 236 -14.66 13.92 12.62
CA THR A 236 -14.93 13.96 11.19
C THR A 236 -15.26 12.56 10.63
N PRO A 237 -16.01 12.46 9.51
CA PRO A 237 -16.24 11.21 8.81
C PRO A 237 -14.94 10.46 8.46
N ALA A 238 -13.89 11.18 8.06
CA ALA A 238 -12.59 10.60 7.79
C ALA A 238 -11.97 9.99 9.06
N GLN A 239 -11.99 10.71 10.18
CA GLN A 239 -11.51 10.20 11.46
C GLN A 239 -12.28 8.95 11.89
N LEU A 240 -13.60 8.92 11.73
CA LEU A 240 -14.42 7.75 12.06
C LEU A 240 -13.99 6.51 11.26
N ILE A 241 -13.84 6.65 9.94
CA ILE A 241 -13.45 5.52 9.06
C ILE A 241 -12.05 5.04 9.40
N LEU A 242 -11.08 5.94 9.57
CA LEU A 242 -9.71 5.58 9.94
C LEU A 242 -9.64 4.92 11.31
N SER A 243 -10.40 5.43 12.30
CA SER A 243 -10.51 4.82 13.63
C SER A 243 -11.15 3.45 13.57
N TRP A 244 -12.16 3.23 12.72
CA TRP A 244 -12.76 1.92 12.50
C TRP A 244 -11.70 0.89 12.04
N ALA A 245 -10.84 1.24 11.07
CA ALA A 245 -9.78 0.35 10.61
C ALA A 245 -8.80 0.00 11.75
N LEU A 246 -8.30 1.00 12.50
CA LEU A 246 -7.39 0.78 13.62
C LEU A 246 -8.01 -0.06 14.74
N ASN A 247 -9.27 0.21 15.12
CA ASN A 247 -9.93 -0.51 16.20
C ASN A 247 -10.31 -1.96 15.83
N ARG A 248 -10.22 -2.34 14.56
CA ARG A 248 -10.32 -3.74 14.08
C ARG A 248 -9.00 -4.51 14.14
N GLY A 249 -7.92 -3.88 14.61
CA GLY A 249 -6.60 -4.49 14.71
C GLY A 249 -5.82 -4.48 13.39
N THR A 250 -6.08 -3.53 12.50
CA THR A 250 -5.25 -3.29 11.32
C THR A 250 -4.48 -2.00 11.48
N SER A 251 -3.25 -1.93 10.97
CA SER A 251 -2.61 -0.66 10.64
C SER A 251 -3.22 -0.10 9.34
N LEU A 252 -2.92 1.14 9.01
CA LEU A 252 -3.44 1.75 7.78
C LEU A 252 -2.45 2.73 7.16
N VAL A 253 -2.59 2.94 5.84
CA VAL A 253 -1.89 3.99 5.11
C VAL A 253 -2.90 4.96 4.50
N VAL A 254 -2.77 6.22 4.88
CA VAL A 254 -3.60 7.32 4.38
C VAL A 254 -2.70 8.45 3.89
N LYS A 255 -3.13 9.13 2.82
CA LYS A 255 -2.40 10.23 2.22
C LYS A 255 -3.11 11.56 2.46
N SER A 256 -2.35 12.61 2.72
CA SER A 256 -2.77 14.00 2.56
C SER A 256 -1.59 14.88 2.15
N ILE A 257 -1.84 15.97 1.41
CA ILE A 257 -0.87 17.04 1.15
C ILE A 257 -1.18 18.28 2.00
N ASP A 258 -2.29 18.28 2.70
CA ASP A 258 -2.74 19.34 3.62
C ASP A 258 -2.29 19.02 5.05
N GLU A 259 -1.56 19.93 5.68
CA GLU A 259 -0.99 19.72 7.02
C GLU A 259 -2.06 19.57 8.12
N SER A 260 -3.19 20.27 8.00
CA SER A 260 -4.26 20.14 8.99
C SER A 260 -4.89 18.75 8.93
N ARG A 261 -5.11 18.23 7.71
CA ARG A 261 -5.59 16.86 7.51
C ARG A 261 -4.54 15.80 7.89
N MET A 262 -3.24 16.10 7.72
CA MET A 262 -2.19 15.19 8.22
C MET A 262 -2.30 15.00 9.73
N LYS A 263 -2.48 16.08 10.49
CA LYS A 263 -2.66 16.04 11.95
C LYS A 263 -3.97 15.34 12.31
N GLU A 264 -5.08 15.74 11.68
CA GLU A 264 -6.40 15.14 11.87
C GLU A 264 -6.37 13.62 11.67
N ASN A 265 -5.73 13.15 10.59
CA ASN A 265 -5.59 11.72 10.30
C ASN A 265 -4.68 10.99 11.32
N LEU A 266 -3.71 11.67 11.91
CA LEU A 266 -2.82 11.06 12.91
C LEU A 266 -3.51 10.98 14.29
N ASP A 267 -4.36 11.93 14.62
CA ASP A 267 -5.09 11.98 15.89
C ASP A 267 -6.05 10.80 16.10
N VAL A 268 -6.40 10.08 15.02
CA VAL A 268 -7.25 8.89 15.09
C VAL A 268 -6.69 7.76 15.97
N MET A 269 -5.39 7.75 16.24
CA MET A 269 -4.78 6.79 17.16
C MET A 269 -5.31 6.90 18.59
N ASN A 270 -5.88 8.04 18.95
CA ASN A 270 -6.46 8.32 20.28
C ASN A 270 -7.97 8.02 20.34
N ILE A 271 -8.63 7.74 19.19
CA ILE A 271 -10.07 7.51 19.11
C ILE A 271 -10.36 6.03 19.33
N LYS A 272 -11.12 5.72 20.38
CA LYS A 272 -11.62 4.37 20.67
C LYS A 272 -13.09 4.29 20.32
N LEU A 273 -13.44 3.31 19.48
CA LEU A 273 -14.81 3.04 19.09
C LEU A 273 -15.34 1.83 19.86
N GLU A 274 -16.58 1.92 20.30
CA GLU A 274 -17.27 0.80 20.92
C GLU A 274 -17.58 -0.29 19.89
N LYS A 275 -17.71 -1.53 20.36
CA LYS A 275 -17.99 -2.68 19.49
C LYS A 275 -19.26 -2.48 18.66
N ALA A 276 -20.31 -1.91 19.23
CA ALA A 276 -21.57 -1.64 18.53
C ALA A 276 -21.34 -0.72 17.31
N THR A 277 -20.55 0.35 17.47
CA THR A 277 -20.19 1.28 16.40
C THR A 277 -19.35 0.59 15.31
N LEU A 278 -18.39 -0.25 15.72
CA LEU A 278 -17.60 -1.03 14.77
C LEU A 278 -18.46 -1.99 13.94
N ASP A 279 -19.39 -2.66 14.60
CA ASP A 279 -20.32 -3.61 13.96
C ASP A 279 -21.27 -2.86 13.00
N GLU A 280 -21.80 -1.70 13.39
CA GLU A 280 -22.67 -0.87 12.56
C GLU A 280 -21.96 -0.39 11.29
N ILE A 281 -20.75 0.15 11.41
CA ILE A 281 -19.94 0.56 10.26
C ILE A 281 -19.63 -0.65 9.37
N SER A 282 -19.34 -1.81 9.93
CA SER A 282 -19.04 -3.03 9.20
C SER A 282 -20.24 -3.57 8.40
N GLN A 283 -21.49 -3.24 8.78
CA GLN A 283 -22.70 -3.58 8.02
C GLN A 283 -22.80 -2.84 6.68
N LEU A 284 -22.01 -1.78 6.47
CA LEU A 284 -21.92 -1.09 5.18
C LEU A 284 -21.21 -1.92 4.10
N ASN A 285 -20.66 -3.08 4.45
CA ASN A 285 -19.94 -3.93 3.51
C ASN A 285 -20.82 -4.41 2.35
N ILE A 286 -20.41 -4.03 1.15
CA ILE A 286 -21.03 -4.44 -0.12
C ILE A 286 -20.05 -5.20 -1.01
N ASN A 287 -18.87 -5.58 -0.46
CA ASN A 287 -17.75 -6.20 -1.18
C ASN A 287 -17.29 -5.39 -2.40
N LYS A 288 -17.36 -4.06 -2.33
CA LYS A 288 -16.93 -3.15 -3.38
C LYS A 288 -15.43 -2.94 -3.30
N ARG A 289 -14.72 -3.41 -4.31
CA ARG A 289 -13.29 -3.18 -4.51
C ARG A 289 -13.07 -2.07 -5.55
N TYR A 290 -12.17 -1.13 -5.26
CA TYR A 290 -11.77 -0.08 -6.19
C TYR A 290 -10.43 -0.41 -6.86
N ASN A 291 -9.52 -1.08 -6.14
CA ASN A 291 -8.23 -1.53 -6.68
C ASN A 291 -8.35 -2.96 -7.20
N ASP A 292 -8.98 -3.13 -8.35
CA ASP A 292 -9.18 -4.43 -8.96
C ASP A 292 -8.46 -4.53 -10.31
N PRO A 293 -7.33 -5.28 -10.39
CA PRO A 293 -6.65 -5.52 -11.67
C PRO A 293 -7.51 -6.18 -12.72
N GLY A 294 -8.53 -6.96 -12.34
CA GLY A 294 -9.51 -7.55 -13.28
C GLY A 294 -10.35 -6.51 -14.01
N VAL A 295 -10.43 -5.28 -13.48
CA VAL A 295 -11.14 -4.16 -14.09
C VAL A 295 -10.15 -3.19 -14.70
N PHE A 296 -9.26 -2.57 -13.90
CA PHE A 296 -8.43 -1.48 -14.40
C PHE A 296 -7.35 -1.92 -15.40
N CYS A 297 -6.90 -3.18 -15.35
CA CYS A 297 -5.92 -3.66 -16.34
C CYS A 297 -6.55 -3.85 -17.73
N GLU A 298 -7.82 -4.24 -17.79
CA GLU A 298 -8.54 -4.32 -19.07
C GLU A 298 -8.81 -2.93 -19.63
N ASP A 299 -9.34 -2.03 -18.80
CA ASP A 299 -9.76 -0.69 -19.23
C ASP A 299 -8.57 0.23 -19.57
N ALA A 300 -7.52 0.23 -18.75
CA ALA A 300 -6.41 1.17 -18.90
C ALA A 300 -5.17 0.56 -19.59
N PHE A 301 -4.98 -0.77 -19.53
CA PHE A 301 -3.76 -1.43 -20.00
C PHE A 301 -4.02 -2.54 -21.03
N ASN A 302 -5.20 -2.58 -21.64
CA ASN A 302 -5.58 -3.50 -22.72
C ASN A 302 -5.31 -4.98 -22.37
N THR A 303 -5.43 -5.37 -21.10
CA THR A 303 -5.07 -6.71 -20.65
C THR A 303 -6.00 -7.17 -19.54
N PHE A 304 -6.84 -8.14 -19.83
CA PHE A 304 -7.68 -8.77 -18.79
C PHE A 304 -6.81 -9.63 -17.87
N PHE A 305 -6.69 -9.24 -16.61
CA PHE A 305 -5.85 -9.93 -15.62
C PHE A 305 -6.47 -9.90 -14.22
N PRO A 306 -7.55 -10.65 -13.97
CA PRO A 306 -8.18 -10.70 -12.66
C PRO A 306 -7.29 -11.45 -11.65
N ILE A 307 -7.23 -10.95 -10.42
CA ILE A 307 -6.60 -11.60 -9.27
C ILE A 307 -7.59 -11.81 -8.12
N TYR A 308 -8.80 -11.34 -8.30
CA TYR A 308 -9.93 -11.53 -7.39
C TYR A 308 -11.12 -12.11 -8.15
N ASP A 309 -12.04 -12.78 -7.43
CA ASP A 309 -13.29 -13.33 -7.94
C ASP A 309 -14.47 -12.38 -7.65
#